data_f850a40682f00a3945623db7bf63061c
#
_entry.id   f850a40682f00a3945623db7bf63061c
#
_cell.length_a   1.000
_cell.length_b   1.000
_cell.length_c   1.000
_cell.angle_alpha   90.00
_cell.angle_beta   90.00
_cell.angle_gamma   90.00
#
_symmetry.space_group_name_H-M   'P 1'
#
loop_
_entity.id
_entity.type
_entity.pdbx_description
1 polymer ?
#
loop_
_entity_poly.entity_id
_entity_poly.type
_entity_poly.pdbx_seq_one_letter_code
_entity_poly.pdbx_strand_id
1 'polypeptide(L)'
;MKGIVESRYTFKVMIFIFCMSFVYCNGEEAEPLGALMEKREQEALYSVIQGFVGKSWNGSDLYPDPCGWTPIQGVTCDIFDDGYWSVTALNIGLIHENSPSCVSNMKFSSQLFSLKHLKVLSFVNCMVYKNHPITIPTQNWSALSGSLESLEFRSNPGLVGQIPIAFGGLSNLQSLVLLENGLTGKLPTNLGNLINLKRLVLSGNQFTSQVPSSFGSLKRLLIMDLSRNSLSGTLPPTFGGLDSLLKLDLSNNQLVGNIPNEIGNLKNLTLLDLSKNKFSGVLTKSLQELSSLEELVLARNQISGSLMNLDWHNLQSLTILDLSMMNLTGEIPDSISELKGLRFLGLNNNNLTGELSPKLAEMPNVTAMYIYGNNFRGQISESFYIKMTRRFGAWNNPNLCYTIGLSSTSQVPSGVAPCQ
;
A
#
# COMPACT_ATOMS: atom_id res chain seq x y z
N MET A 1 48.27 -55.81 6.29
CA MET A 1 48.99 -55.61 7.54
C MET A 1 48.35 -54.43 8.26
N LYS A 2 47.74 -54.70 9.36
CA LYS A 2 47.68 -53.98 10.64
C LYS A 2 47.30 -52.49 10.52
N GLY A 3 46.35 -51.94 11.26
CA GLY A 3 45.58 -52.44 12.41
C GLY A 3 44.50 -51.45 12.75
N ILE A 4 43.46 -52.06 13.28
CA ILE A 4 42.26 -51.43 13.86
C ILE A 4 42.62 -50.83 15.22
N VAL A 5 42.16 -49.59 15.51
CA VAL A 5 41.99 -49.12 16.88
C VAL A 5 40.57 -48.61 17.07
N GLU A 6 39.77 -49.42 17.73
CA GLU A 6 38.48 -49.02 18.33
C GLU A 6 38.71 -48.07 19.48
N SER A 7 37.95 -46.97 19.55
CA SER A 7 37.75 -46.18 20.76
C SER A 7 36.28 -46.23 21.16
N ARG A 8 36.01 -47.00 22.20
CA ARG A 8 34.70 -47.08 22.88
C ARG A 8 34.56 -45.87 23.81
N TYR A 9 33.59 -45.02 23.50
CA TYR A 9 33.09 -44.06 24.50
C TYR A 9 31.93 -44.69 25.29
N THR A 10 32.21 -45.03 26.54
CA THR A 10 31.24 -45.47 27.54
C THR A 10 30.45 -44.25 28.03
N PHE A 11 29.14 -44.22 27.74
CA PHE A 11 28.18 -43.33 28.36
C PHE A 11 27.95 -43.77 29.83
N LYS A 12 28.41 -42.96 30.80
CA LYS A 12 28.00 -43.09 32.20
C LYS A 12 26.65 -42.41 32.39
N VAL A 13 25.61 -43.19 32.52
CA VAL A 13 24.30 -42.74 33.00
C VAL A 13 24.41 -42.51 34.52
N MET A 14 24.37 -41.25 34.94
CA MET A 14 24.21 -40.89 36.35
C MET A 14 22.73 -40.94 36.71
N ILE A 15 22.33 -41.99 37.41
CA ILE A 15 21.02 -42.09 38.07
C ILE A 15 21.11 -41.29 39.38
N PHE A 16 20.46 -40.14 39.44
CA PHE A 16 20.20 -39.44 40.70
C PHE A 16 18.99 -40.07 41.37
N ILE A 17 19.26 -40.81 42.43
CA ILE A 17 18.23 -41.28 43.37
C ILE A 17 17.87 -40.09 44.26
N PHE A 18 16.67 -39.51 44.04
CA PHE A 18 16.08 -38.54 44.95
C PHE A 18 15.46 -39.26 46.13
N CYS A 19 16.06 -39.11 47.31
CA CYS A 19 15.45 -39.48 48.59
C CYS A 19 14.18 -38.64 48.81
N MET A 20 13.03 -39.30 48.84
CA MET A 20 11.78 -38.71 49.34
C MET A 20 11.89 -38.53 50.86
N SER A 21 12.26 -37.36 51.32
CA SER A 21 11.97 -36.90 52.67
C SER A 21 10.65 -36.13 52.62
N PHE A 22 9.59 -36.72 53.17
CA PHE A 22 8.33 -36.02 53.42
C PHE A 22 8.58 -34.96 54.51
N VAL A 23 8.74 -33.72 54.05
CA VAL A 23 8.58 -32.53 54.88
C VAL A 23 7.18 -32.02 54.61
N TYR A 24 6.33 -32.00 55.63
CA TYR A 24 5.09 -31.25 55.63
C TYR A 24 5.43 -29.76 55.41
N CYS A 25 5.31 -29.24 54.23
CA CYS A 25 5.24 -27.81 53.96
C CYS A 25 3.80 -27.37 54.07
N ASN A 26 3.53 -26.49 55.02
CA ASN A 26 2.35 -25.63 55.07
C ASN A 26 2.22 -24.93 53.73
N GLY A 27 0.98 -24.87 53.18
CA GLY A 27 0.70 -24.31 51.87
C GLY A 27 1.08 -22.83 51.75
N GLU A 28 2.30 -22.61 51.30
CA GLU A 28 2.64 -21.43 50.53
C GLU A 28 2.33 -21.80 49.07
N GLU A 29 1.35 -21.14 48.50
CA GLU A 29 1.11 -21.18 47.05
C GLU A 29 2.45 -20.86 46.41
N ALA A 30 3.01 -21.79 45.63
CA ALA A 30 4.22 -21.56 44.85
C ALA A 30 3.92 -20.36 43.91
N GLU A 31 4.60 -19.24 44.12
CA GLU A 31 4.53 -18.12 43.24
C GLU A 31 4.84 -18.61 41.81
N PRO A 32 3.98 -18.31 40.83
CA PRO A 32 4.23 -18.71 39.46
C PRO A 32 5.53 -18.07 38.99
N LEU A 33 6.48 -18.88 38.52
CA LEU A 33 7.80 -18.51 38.02
C LEU A 33 7.67 -17.79 36.64
N GLY A 34 6.93 -16.69 36.58
CA GLY A 34 6.74 -15.89 35.39
C GLY A 34 5.87 -14.65 35.65
N ALA A 35 6.02 -13.64 34.87
CA ALA A 35 5.12 -12.49 34.94
C ALA A 35 3.67 -12.94 34.66
N LEU A 36 2.71 -12.45 35.44
CA LEU A 36 1.29 -12.76 35.29
C LEU A 36 0.63 -11.66 34.44
N MET A 37 -0.43 -12.01 33.74
CA MET A 37 -1.32 -11.00 33.15
C MET A 37 -2.35 -10.54 34.22
N GLU A 38 -2.64 -9.23 34.24
CA GLU A 38 -3.73 -8.73 35.09
C GLU A 38 -5.05 -9.38 34.67
N LYS A 39 -5.82 -9.91 35.64
CA LYS A 39 -7.07 -10.65 35.35
C LYS A 39 -8.07 -9.82 34.53
N ARG A 40 -8.14 -8.52 34.77
CA ARG A 40 -9.03 -7.61 34.02
C ARG A 40 -8.62 -7.49 32.56
N GLU A 41 -7.32 -7.45 32.26
CA GLU A 41 -6.81 -7.38 30.90
C GLU A 41 -7.03 -8.72 30.19
N GLN A 42 -6.81 -9.84 30.87
CA GLN A 42 -7.10 -11.16 30.35
C GLN A 42 -8.58 -11.34 29.98
N GLU A 43 -9.51 -10.95 30.87
CA GLU A 43 -10.94 -10.99 30.62
C GLU A 43 -11.32 -10.06 29.44
N ALA A 44 -10.69 -8.89 29.34
CA ALA A 44 -10.89 -7.97 28.24
C ALA A 44 -10.43 -8.57 26.91
N LEU A 45 -9.24 -9.17 26.85
CA LEU A 45 -8.69 -9.87 25.70
C LEU A 45 -9.66 -10.97 25.22
N TYR A 46 -10.10 -11.85 26.11
CA TYR A 46 -11.02 -12.93 25.77
C TYR A 46 -12.36 -12.41 25.26
N SER A 47 -12.91 -11.37 25.91
CA SER A 47 -14.16 -10.73 25.46
C SER A 47 -14.05 -10.14 24.06
N VAL A 48 -12.92 -9.55 23.74
CA VAL A 48 -12.66 -9.00 22.40
C VAL A 48 -12.60 -10.10 21.36
N ILE A 49 -11.78 -11.12 21.57
CA ILE A 49 -11.63 -12.24 20.63
C ILE A 49 -12.97 -12.96 20.44
N GLN A 50 -13.67 -13.29 21.53
CA GLN A 50 -14.97 -13.95 21.49
C GLN A 50 -16.03 -13.17 20.70
N GLY A 51 -15.94 -11.83 20.73
CA GLY A 51 -16.80 -10.95 19.95
C GLY A 51 -16.70 -11.20 18.44
N PHE A 52 -15.56 -11.69 17.96
CA PHE A 52 -15.32 -11.94 16.53
C PHE A 52 -15.39 -13.42 16.15
N VAL A 53 -14.87 -14.33 17.00
CA VAL A 53 -14.82 -15.77 16.69
C VAL A 53 -16.04 -16.53 17.22
N GLY A 54 -16.89 -15.87 18.00
CA GLY A 54 -18.16 -16.43 18.50
C GLY A 54 -18.09 -17.00 19.91
N LYS A 55 -19.28 -17.19 20.50
CA LYS A 55 -19.46 -17.58 21.90
C LYS A 55 -18.98 -19.00 22.24
N SER A 56 -18.81 -19.85 21.24
CA SER A 56 -18.28 -21.22 21.44
C SER A 56 -16.78 -21.24 21.74
N TRP A 57 -16.08 -20.16 21.45
CA TRP A 57 -14.67 -20.02 21.81
C TRP A 57 -14.55 -19.69 23.29
N ASN A 58 -13.86 -20.56 24.04
CA ASN A 58 -13.62 -20.37 25.46
C ASN A 58 -12.13 -20.12 25.70
N GLY A 59 -11.75 -18.84 25.82
CA GLY A 59 -10.37 -18.43 26.00
C GLY A 59 -9.77 -18.89 27.32
N SER A 60 -10.55 -18.87 28.41
CA SER A 60 -10.05 -19.25 29.74
C SER A 60 -9.66 -20.72 29.84
N ASP A 61 -10.38 -21.61 29.16
CA ASP A 61 -10.08 -23.03 29.16
C ASP A 61 -8.96 -23.42 28.19
N LEU A 62 -8.95 -22.76 27.02
CA LEU A 62 -7.99 -23.06 25.95
C LEU A 62 -6.64 -22.38 26.15
N TYR A 63 -6.64 -21.21 26.75
CA TYR A 63 -5.48 -20.31 26.85
C TYR A 63 -5.40 -19.68 28.26
N PRO A 64 -5.23 -20.49 29.34
CA PRO A 64 -5.20 -19.96 30.71
C PRO A 64 -4.07 -18.96 30.96
N ASP A 65 -3.00 -19.01 30.14
CA ASP A 65 -1.89 -18.06 30.17
C ASP A 65 -1.59 -17.55 28.76
N PRO A 66 -2.39 -16.57 28.25
CA PRO A 66 -2.41 -16.18 26.85
C PRO A 66 -1.15 -15.45 26.36
N CYS A 67 -0.29 -14.99 27.26
CA CYS A 67 0.98 -14.34 26.96
C CYS A 67 2.21 -15.16 27.34
N GLY A 68 2.03 -16.21 28.13
CA GLY A 68 3.09 -17.11 28.58
C GLY A 68 3.09 -18.43 27.79
N TRP A 69 2.72 -19.51 28.43
CA TRP A 69 2.86 -20.86 27.89
C TRP A 69 1.65 -21.37 27.08
N THR A 70 0.55 -20.68 27.09
CA THR A 70 -0.59 -20.96 26.17
C THR A 70 -0.88 -19.76 25.26
N PRO A 71 0.08 -19.34 24.42
CA PRO A 71 -0.07 -18.12 23.63
C PRO A 71 -1.21 -18.23 22.63
N ILE A 72 -2.01 -17.17 22.53
CA ILE A 72 -3.06 -17.06 21.51
C ILE A 72 -2.42 -16.60 20.21
N GLN A 73 -2.66 -17.31 19.12
CA GLN A 73 -2.21 -16.90 17.81
C GLN A 73 -2.81 -15.55 17.42
N GLY A 74 -1.96 -14.59 16.99
CA GLY A 74 -2.36 -13.24 16.67
C GLY A 74 -2.33 -12.25 17.85
N VAL A 75 -2.02 -12.73 19.05
CA VAL A 75 -1.79 -11.89 20.25
C VAL A 75 -0.30 -11.79 20.52
N THR A 76 0.18 -10.58 20.76
CA THR A 76 1.55 -10.32 21.24
C THR A 76 1.47 -9.54 22.54
N CYS A 77 2.33 -9.84 23.47
CA CYS A 77 2.38 -9.22 24.78
C CYS A 77 3.80 -8.75 25.10
N ASP A 78 3.91 -7.68 25.89
CA ASP A 78 5.17 -7.22 26.49
C ASP A 78 5.00 -7.09 28.02
N ILE A 79 6.09 -7.19 28.75
CA ILE A 79 6.13 -6.91 30.21
C ILE A 79 6.43 -5.42 30.37
N PHE A 80 5.65 -4.76 31.22
CA PHE A 80 5.82 -3.35 31.55
C PHE A 80 6.42 -3.16 32.95
N ASP A 81 6.66 -1.92 33.34
CA ASP A 81 7.33 -1.56 34.62
C ASP A 81 6.57 -2.03 35.86
N ASP A 82 5.29 -2.33 35.74
CA ASP A 82 4.43 -2.91 36.80
C ASP A 82 4.65 -4.41 37.01
N GLY A 83 5.48 -5.04 36.14
CA GLY A 83 5.80 -6.46 36.18
C GLY A 83 4.74 -7.38 35.59
N TYR A 84 3.66 -6.84 34.99
CA TYR A 84 2.61 -7.62 34.37
C TYR A 84 2.77 -7.73 32.85
N TRP A 85 2.27 -8.84 32.28
CA TRP A 85 2.06 -8.97 30.84
C TRP A 85 0.90 -8.08 30.41
N SER A 86 1.11 -7.27 29.37
CA SER A 86 0.06 -6.51 28.72
C SER A 86 0.02 -6.78 27.22
N VAL A 87 -1.18 -6.79 26.64
CA VAL A 87 -1.38 -7.00 25.20
C VAL A 87 -0.90 -5.79 24.42
N THR A 88 0.08 -5.99 23.56
CA THR A 88 0.63 -4.94 22.67
C THR A 88 0.22 -5.11 21.23
N ALA A 89 -0.11 -6.31 20.77
CA ALA A 89 -0.69 -6.49 19.44
C ALA A 89 -1.86 -7.48 19.47
N LEU A 90 -2.91 -7.15 18.71
CA LEU A 90 -4.07 -8.00 18.52
C LEU A 90 -4.41 -8.05 17.03
N ASN A 91 -4.22 -9.23 16.44
CA ASN A 91 -4.51 -9.50 15.04
C ASN A 91 -5.63 -10.54 14.95
N ILE A 92 -6.74 -10.21 14.28
CA ILE A 92 -7.93 -11.07 14.17
C ILE A 92 -8.25 -11.35 12.71
N GLY A 93 -8.63 -12.58 12.42
CA GLY A 93 -9.02 -13.04 11.08
C GLY A 93 -8.00 -13.98 10.45
N LEU A 94 -8.04 -14.13 9.13
CA LEU A 94 -7.18 -15.06 8.38
C LEU A 94 -5.74 -14.51 8.25
N ILE A 95 -4.98 -14.65 9.31
CA ILE A 95 -3.57 -14.21 9.34
C ILE A 95 -2.65 -15.39 9.02
N HIS A 96 -3.05 -16.61 9.42
CA HIS A 96 -2.37 -17.88 9.19
C HIS A 96 -3.38 -18.99 8.89
N GLU A 97 -2.94 -20.11 8.33
CA GLU A 97 -3.79 -21.22 7.90
C GLU A 97 -4.72 -21.77 9.00
N ASN A 98 -4.32 -21.68 10.27
CA ASN A 98 -5.07 -22.19 11.43
C ASN A 98 -5.71 -21.09 12.30
N SER A 99 -5.79 -19.85 11.81
CA SER A 99 -6.42 -18.77 12.57
C SER A 99 -7.92 -19.04 12.72
N PRO A 100 -8.54 -18.76 13.90
CA PRO A 100 -9.96 -18.92 14.06
C PRO A 100 -10.73 -18.02 13.10
N SER A 101 -11.70 -18.59 12.39
CA SER A 101 -12.53 -17.84 11.45
C SER A 101 -13.52 -16.94 12.20
N CYS A 102 -13.74 -15.74 11.67
CA CYS A 102 -14.72 -14.82 12.23
C CYS A 102 -16.15 -15.27 11.90
N VAL A 103 -17.08 -15.11 12.86
CA VAL A 103 -18.48 -15.50 12.70
C VAL A 103 -19.31 -14.38 12.05
N SER A 104 -20.45 -14.72 11.45
CA SER A 104 -21.32 -13.75 10.77
C SER A 104 -21.99 -12.73 11.69
N ASN A 105 -22.22 -13.08 12.97
CA ASN A 105 -22.86 -12.22 13.97
C ASN A 105 -21.87 -11.55 14.94
N MET A 106 -20.64 -11.30 14.46
CA MET A 106 -19.57 -10.68 15.24
C MET A 106 -19.97 -9.29 15.75
N LYS A 107 -19.29 -8.86 16.83
CA LYS A 107 -19.48 -7.54 17.45
C LYS A 107 -18.19 -7.02 18.05
N PHE A 108 -17.94 -5.73 17.91
CA PHE A 108 -16.90 -5.06 18.67
C PHE A 108 -17.27 -5.04 20.17
N SER A 109 -16.44 -5.64 21.00
CA SER A 109 -16.56 -5.53 22.45
C SER A 109 -16.02 -4.18 22.92
N SER A 110 -16.73 -3.54 23.86
CA SER A 110 -16.23 -2.31 24.51
C SER A 110 -14.94 -2.55 25.32
N GLN A 111 -14.68 -3.80 25.69
CA GLN A 111 -13.46 -4.20 26.39
C GLN A 111 -12.18 -4.03 25.54
N LEU A 112 -12.31 -3.88 24.22
CA LEU A 112 -11.19 -3.51 23.35
C LEU A 112 -10.45 -2.26 23.87
N PHE A 113 -11.19 -1.29 24.36
CA PHE A 113 -10.64 -0.03 24.85
C PHE A 113 -10.07 -0.11 26.29
N SER A 114 -10.14 -1.28 26.90
CA SER A 114 -9.47 -1.58 28.18
C SER A 114 -8.05 -2.08 28.01
N LEU A 115 -7.66 -2.49 26.78
CA LEU A 115 -6.29 -2.92 26.43
C LEU A 115 -5.38 -1.68 26.24
N LYS A 116 -4.98 -1.04 27.35
CA LYS A 116 -4.34 0.28 27.34
C LYS A 116 -2.97 0.34 26.67
N HIS A 117 -2.26 -0.79 26.60
CA HIS A 117 -0.94 -0.90 26.03
C HIS A 117 -0.96 -1.36 24.55
N LEU A 118 -2.15 -1.48 23.96
CA LEU A 118 -2.32 -1.95 22.59
C LEU A 118 -1.67 -0.98 21.59
N LYS A 119 -0.61 -1.44 20.90
CA LYS A 119 0.13 -0.71 19.86
C LYS A 119 -0.36 -1.06 18.46
N VAL A 120 -0.75 -2.33 18.25
CA VAL A 120 -1.18 -2.83 16.94
C VAL A 120 -2.54 -3.49 17.05
N LEU A 121 -3.49 -3.01 16.24
CA LEU A 121 -4.80 -3.63 16.08
C LEU A 121 -5.06 -3.90 14.60
N SER A 122 -5.26 -5.17 14.24
CA SER A 122 -5.45 -5.58 12.86
C SER A 122 -6.61 -6.56 12.69
N PHE A 123 -7.41 -6.35 11.64
CA PHE A 123 -8.50 -7.23 11.21
C PHE A 123 -8.31 -7.55 9.72
N VAL A 124 -7.99 -8.81 9.41
CA VAL A 124 -7.72 -9.24 8.05
C VAL A 124 -8.73 -10.29 7.63
N ASN A 125 -9.51 -10.00 6.57
CA ASN A 125 -10.49 -10.92 6.00
C ASN A 125 -11.41 -11.57 7.07
N CYS A 126 -11.86 -10.77 8.03
CA CYS A 126 -12.69 -11.17 9.16
C CYS A 126 -14.16 -10.79 8.92
N MET A 127 -14.43 -9.54 8.56
CA MET A 127 -15.79 -8.99 8.36
C MET A 127 -16.23 -9.19 6.91
N VAL A 128 -16.33 -10.46 6.47
CA VAL A 128 -16.58 -10.81 5.05
C VAL A 128 -18.05 -10.84 4.66
N TYR A 129 -18.96 -10.92 5.62
CA TYR A 129 -20.40 -11.13 5.39
C TYR A 129 -21.11 -9.81 5.09
N LYS A 130 -21.33 -9.51 3.81
CA LYS A 130 -22.03 -8.29 3.36
C LYS A 130 -23.49 -8.21 3.80
N ASN A 131 -24.15 -9.34 4.04
CA ASN A 131 -25.51 -9.45 4.54
C ASN A 131 -25.63 -9.26 6.07
N HIS A 132 -24.51 -9.24 6.77
CA HIS A 132 -24.40 -8.92 8.19
C HIS A 132 -23.37 -7.80 8.40
N PRO A 133 -23.69 -6.57 7.93
CA PRO A 133 -22.74 -5.48 7.97
C PRO A 133 -22.43 -5.04 9.40
N ILE A 134 -21.18 -4.69 9.64
CA ILE A 134 -20.70 -4.15 10.90
C ILE A 134 -20.07 -2.78 10.66
N THR A 135 -20.16 -1.90 11.64
CA THR A 135 -19.53 -0.58 11.61
C THR A 135 -18.42 -0.46 12.63
N ILE A 136 -17.44 0.38 12.35
CA ILE A 136 -16.40 0.72 13.32
C ILE A 136 -17.05 1.51 14.49
N PRO A 137 -16.78 1.16 15.76
CA PRO A 137 -17.25 1.94 16.90
C PRO A 137 -16.88 3.41 16.78
N THR A 138 -17.81 4.30 17.10
CA THR A 138 -17.59 5.75 16.99
C THR A 138 -16.98 6.38 18.24
N GLN A 139 -16.99 5.68 19.38
CA GLN A 139 -16.58 6.17 20.69
C GLN A 139 -15.41 5.38 21.27
N ASN A 140 -14.84 5.89 22.34
CA ASN A 140 -13.81 5.29 23.20
C ASN A 140 -12.39 5.14 22.57
N TRP A 141 -12.17 5.51 21.31
CA TRP A 141 -10.83 5.45 20.70
C TRP A 141 -9.79 6.31 21.41
N SER A 142 -10.21 7.36 22.13
CA SER A 142 -9.32 8.18 22.95
C SER A 142 -8.57 7.40 24.03
N ALA A 143 -9.12 6.26 24.49
CA ALA A 143 -8.46 5.39 25.44
C ALA A 143 -7.18 4.76 24.90
N LEU A 144 -7.06 4.65 23.55
CA LEU A 144 -5.91 4.10 22.85
C LEU A 144 -5.01 5.18 22.22
N SER A 145 -5.29 6.47 22.45
CA SER A 145 -4.57 7.57 21.81
C SER A 145 -3.07 7.62 22.13
N GLY A 146 -2.72 7.20 23.36
CA GLY A 146 -1.33 7.17 23.82
C GLY A 146 -0.55 5.89 23.49
N SER A 147 -1.22 4.83 23.02
CA SER A 147 -0.59 3.54 22.79
C SER A 147 -0.65 3.09 21.34
N LEU A 148 -1.79 3.30 20.64
CA LEU A 148 -2.01 2.72 19.33
C LEU A 148 -1.13 3.37 18.25
N GLU A 149 -0.27 2.57 17.64
CA GLU A 149 0.66 2.97 16.59
C GLU A 149 0.20 2.49 15.21
N SER A 150 -0.49 1.35 15.13
CA SER A 150 -1.00 0.78 13.88
C SER A 150 -2.43 0.30 14.03
N LEU A 151 -3.30 0.80 13.12
CA LEU A 151 -4.70 0.38 13.00
C LEU A 151 -4.96 -0.10 11.59
N GLU A 152 -5.40 -1.36 11.47
CA GLU A 152 -5.51 -2.00 10.17
C GLU A 152 -6.81 -2.79 10.02
N PHE A 153 -7.55 -2.51 8.93
CA PHE A 153 -8.69 -3.30 8.45
C PHE A 153 -8.45 -3.62 6.98
N ARG A 154 -8.18 -4.89 6.65
CA ARG A 154 -7.92 -5.35 5.27
C ARG A 154 -8.95 -6.36 4.81
N SER A 155 -9.44 -6.17 3.59
CA SER A 155 -10.32 -7.12 2.89
C SER A 155 -11.53 -7.53 3.72
N ASN A 156 -12.22 -6.53 4.31
CA ASN A 156 -13.43 -6.71 5.11
C ASN A 156 -14.65 -6.10 4.39
N PRO A 157 -15.19 -6.71 3.33
CA PRO A 157 -16.29 -6.11 2.55
C PRO A 157 -17.60 -5.94 3.33
N GLY A 158 -17.75 -6.59 4.48
CA GLY A 158 -18.86 -6.41 5.42
C GLY A 158 -18.64 -5.29 6.43
N LEU A 159 -17.44 -4.69 6.49
CA LEU A 159 -17.16 -3.51 7.29
C LEU A 159 -17.63 -2.27 6.54
N VAL A 160 -18.70 -1.64 7.00
CA VAL A 160 -19.37 -0.54 6.31
C VAL A 160 -19.44 0.73 7.16
N GLY A 161 -20.02 1.80 6.60
CA GLY A 161 -20.19 3.08 7.29
C GLY A 161 -19.00 4.01 7.11
N GLN A 162 -18.87 4.98 7.99
CA GLN A 162 -17.87 6.05 7.87
C GLN A 162 -16.67 5.80 8.78
N ILE A 163 -15.54 6.42 8.44
CA ILE A 163 -14.39 6.50 9.36
C ILE A 163 -14.80 7.34 10.58
N PRO A 164 -14.65 6.84 11.81
CA PRO A 164 -14.98 7.60 13.00
C PRO A 164 -14.14 8.88 13.12
N ILE A 165 -14.79 9.99 13.43
CA ILE A 165 -14.10 11.28 13.70
C ILE A 165 -13.07 11.11 14.83
N ALA A 166 -13.36 10.25 15.81
CA ALA A 166 -12.45 9.95 16.91
C ALA A 166 -11.05 9.46 16.49
N PHE A 167 -10.89 8.94 15.26
CA PHE A 167 -9.56 8.51 14.76
C PHE A 167 -8.56 9.66 14.71
N GLY A 168 -9.00 10.89 14.44
CA GLY A 168 -8.11 12.05 14.44
C GLY A 168 -7.51 12.41 15.81
N GLY A 169 -7.98 11.77 16.89
CA GLY A 169 -7.40 11.88 18.23
C GLY A 169 -6.35 10.82 18.58
N LEU A 170 -6.05 9.86 17.69
CA LEU A 170 -5.06 8.81 17.91
C LEU A 170 -3.64 9.37 17.68
N SER A 171 -3.15 10.18 18.60
CA SER A 171 -1.93 10.99 18.43
C SER A 171 -0.65 10.19 18.17
N ASN A 172 -0.56 8.93 18.64
CA ASN A 172 0.59 8.06 18.42
C ASN A 172 0.52 7.25 17.14
N LEU A 173 -0.59 7.36 16.38
CA LEU A 173 -0.81 6.53 15.20
C LEU A 173 0.23 6.85 14.10
N GLN A 174 0.95 5.82 13.67
CA GLN A 174 1.95 5.86 12.59
C GLN A 174 1.43 5.19 11.30
N SER A 175 0.51 4.24 11.43
CA SER A 175 -0.07 3.52 10.28
C SER A 175 -1.59 3.42 10.42
N LEU A 176 -2.32 3.96 9.42
CA LEU A 176 -3.76 3.76 9.25
C LEU A 176 -4.01 3.08 7.90
N VAL A 177 -4.48 1.84 7.95
CA VAL A 177 -4.76 1.04 6.77
C VAL A 177 -6.21 0.55 6.79
N LEU A 178 -7.03 1.07 5.88
CA LEU A 178 -8.42 0.67 5.68
C LEU A 178 -8.58 0.18 4.23
N LEU A 179 -7.91 -0.93 3.91
CA LEU A 179 -7.77 -1.44 2.55
C LEU A 179 -8.89 -2.42 2.20
N GLU A 180 -9.58 -2.19 1.07
CA GLU A 180 -10.57 -3.12 0.50
C GLU A 180 -11.71 -3.49 1.47
N ASN A 181 -12.36 -2.46 2.02
CA ASN A 181 -13.54 -2.62 2.86
C ASN A 181 -14.81 -2.08 2.16
N GLY A 182 -15.94 -2.14 2.86
CA GLY A 182 -17.19 -1.52 2.42
C GLY A 182 -17.42 -0.12 2.95
N LEU A 183 -16.36 0.61 3.36
CA LEU A 183 -16.45 1.92 3.99
C LEU A 183 -16.92 2.99 2.99
N THR A 184 -17.70 3.95 3.49
CA THR A 184 -18.37 4.99 2.70
C THR A 184 -18.22 6.38 3.30
N GLY A 185 -18.80 7.38 2.67
CA GLY A 185 -18.87 8.75 3.18
C GLY A 185 -17.63 9.58 2.88
N LYS A 186 -17.48 10.70 3.62
CA LYS A 186 -16.38 11.65 3.43
C LYS A 186 -15.16 11.26 4.24
N LEU A 187 -13.98 11.59 3.77
CA LEU A 187 -12.76 11.49 4.56
C LEU A 187 -12.78 12.55 5.67
N PRO A 188 -12.62 12.16 6.96
CA PRO A 188 -12.63 13.12 8.05
C PRO A 188 -11.44 14.08 8.00
N THR A 189 -11.69 15.38 8.07
CA THR A 189 -10.65 16.41 8.01
C THR A 189 -9.64 16.31 9.15
N ASN A 190 -10.08 15.85 10.31
CA ASN A 190 -9.24 15.72 11.50
C ASN A 190 -8.23 14.54 11.44
N LEU A 191 -8.28 13.68 10.41
CA LEU A 191 -7.16 12.77 10.14
C LEU A 191 -5.86 13.53 9.85
N GLY A 192 -5.96 14.80 9.39
CA GLY A 192 -4.80 15.69 9.24
C GLY A 192 -4.11 16.06 10.57
N ASN A 193 -4.71 15.76 11.72
CA ASN A 193 -4.11 15.96 13.05
C ASN A 193 -3.14 14.82 13.44
N LEU A 194 -3.10 13.73 12.69
CA LEU A 194 -2.24 12.56 12.95
C LEU A 194 -0.79 12.86 12.53
N ILE A 195 -0.14 13.80 13.18
CA ILE A 195 1.19 14.31 12.79
C ILE A 195 2.31 13.26 12.80
N ASN A 196 2.12 12.14 13.49
CA ASN A 196 3.05 11.01 13.54
C ASN A 196 2.81 9.98 12.41
N LEU A 197 1.75 10.18 11.59
CA LEU A 197 1.37 9.22 10.57
C LEU A 197 2.42 9.14 9.46
N LYS A 198 2.88 7.92 9.20
CA LYS A 198 3.82 7.56 8.14
C LYS A 198 3.13 6.85 6.97
N ARG A 199 2.00 6.20 7.23
CA ARG A 199 1.26 5.43 6.25
C ARG A 199 -0.24 5.70 6.36
N LEU A 200 -0.86 6.15 5.27
CA LEU A 200 -2.29 6.33 5.10
C LEU A 200 -2.73 5.56 3.85
N VAL A 201 -3.39 4.42 4.05
CA VAL A 201 -3.92 3.58 2.97
C VAL A 201 -5.41 3.41 3.16
N LEU A 202 -6.21 4.01 2.29
CA LEU A 202 -7.67 3.99 2.31
C LEU A 202 -8.25 3.41 1.02
N SER A 203 -7.42 2.74 0.23
CA SER A 203 -7.76 2.28 -1.11
C SER A 203 -8.79 1.15 -1.14
N GLY A 204 -9.54 1.06 -2.25
CA GLY A 204 -10.52 -0.01 -2.46
C GLY A 204 -11.75 0.10 -1.55
N ASN A 205 -12.24 1.32 -1.31
CA ASN A 205 -13.47 1.61 -0.56
C ASN A 205 -14.47 2.38 -1.42
N GLN A 206 -15.46 2.99 -0.79
CA GLN A 206 -16.50 3.78 -1.44
C GLN A 206 -16.52 5.23 -0.89
N PHE A 207 -15.35 5.78 -0.55
CA PHE A 207 -15.24 7.15 -0.07
C PHE A 207 -15.58 8.14 -1.17
N THR A 208 -16.27 9.23 -0.78
CA THR A 208 -16.79 10.26 -1.67
C THR A 208 -16.33 11.66 -1.24
N SER A 209 -16.72 12.69 -2.01
CA SER A 209 -16.36 14.10 -1.76
C SER A 209 -14.88 14.39 -1.98
N GLN A 210 -14.46 15.57 -1.53
CA GLN A 210 -13.10 16.08 -1.75
C GLN A 210 -12.09 15.44 -0.82
N VAL A 211 -10.84 15.35 -1.29
CA VAL A 211 -9.71 15.01 -0.43
C VAL A 211 -9.45 16.21 0.50
N PRO A 212 -9.37 16.00 1.83
CA PRO A 212 -9.18 17.10 2.77
C PRO A 212 -7.83 17.82 2.59
N SER A 213 -7.86 19.15 2.52
CA SER A 213 -6.64 19.97 2.49
C SER A 213 -5.77 19.82 3.73
N SER A 214 -6.38 19.46 4.86
CA SER A 214 -5.67 19.19 6.13
C SER A 214 -4.68 18.02 6.04
N PHE A 215 -4.82 17.13 5.05
CA PHE A 215 -3.84 16.04 4.86
C PHE A 215 -2.44 16.55 4.50
N GLY A 216 -2.33 17.77 3.93
CA GLY A 216 -1.06 18.45 3.72
C GLY A 216 -0.26 18.78 4.99
N SER A 217 -0.86 18.61 6.18
CA SER A 217 -0.17 18.77 7.46
C SER A 217 0.58 17.53 7.93
N LEU A 218 0.43 16.39 7.25
CA LEU A 218 1.03 15.10 7.60
C LEU A 218 2.51 15.04 7.17
N LYS A 219 3.36 15.83 7.77
CA LYS A 219 4.77 16.03 7.37
C LYS A 219 5.64 14.77 7.42
N ARG A 220 5.28 13.78 8.22
CA ARG A 220 5.99 12.50 8.34
C ARG A 220 5.46 11.41 7.41
N LEU A 221 4.41 11.74 6.61
CA LEU A 221 3.78 10.75 5.75
C LEU A 221 4.72 10.31 4.62
N LEU A 222 4.92 9.00 4.52
CA LEU A 222 5.73 8.35 3.49
C LEU A 222 4.87 7.79 2.36
N ILE A 223 3.69 7.26 2.70
CA ILE A 223 2.79 6.60 1.75
C ILE A 223 1.38 7.15 1.94
N MET A 224 0.79 7.67 0.87
CA MET A 224 -0.63 8.00 0.75
C MET A 224 -1.22 7.23 -0.42
N ASP A 225 -2.11 6.30 -0.13
CA ASP A 225 -2.90 5.56 -1.12
C ASP A 225 -4.39 5.74 -0.85
N LEU A 226 -5.04 6.53 -1.70
CA LEU A 226 -6.49 6.77 -1.69
C LEU A 226 -7.14 6.21 -2.96
N SER A 227 -6.46 5.35 -3.70
CA SER A 227 -6.89 4.81 -4.98
C SER A 227 -8.17 3.98 -4.88
N ARG A 228 -8.82 3.77 -6.03
CA ARG A 228 -10.02 2.91 -6.12
C ARG A 228 -11.12 3.32 -5.12
N ASN A 229 -11.51 4.59 -5.18
CA ASN A 229 -12.61 5.19 -4.42
C ASN A 229 -13.51 6.01 -5.37
N SER A 230 -14.42 6.82 -4.81
CA SER A 230 -15.27 7.76 -5.55
C SER A 230 -14.97 9.22 -5.15
N LEU A 231 -13.71 9.52 -4.82
CA LEU A 231 -13.28 10.85 -4.43
C LEU A 231 -13.37 11.82 -5.62
N SER A 232 -13.78 13.07 -5.34
CA SER A 232 -14.05 14.09 -6.34
C SER A 232 -13.44 15.44 -5.94
N GLY A 233 -13.68 16.49 -6.74
CA GLY A 233 -13.06 17.80 -6.51
C GLY A 233 -11.61 17.85 -6.95
N THR A 234 -10.89 18.88 -6.55
CA THR A 234 -9.51 19.14 -6.98
C THR A 234 -8.49 18.57 -6.01
N LEU A 235 -7.30 18.28 -6.51
CA LEU A 235 -6.16 17.93 -5.67
C LEU A 235 -5.73 19.18 -4.86
N PRO A 236 -5.68 19.10 -3.52
CA PRO A 236 -5.34 20.26 -2.70
C PRO A 236 -3.89 20.73 -2.90
N PRO A 237 -3.64 22.02 -3.14
CA PRO A 237 -2.29 22.58 -3.23
C PRO A 237 -1.44 22.34 -1.96
N THR A 238 -2.10 22.19 -0.81
CA THR A 238 -1.42 21.89 0.48
C THR A 238 -0.64 20.59 0.47
N PHE A 239 -0.89 19.69 -0.51
CA PHE A 239 -0.13 18.45 -0.65
C PHE A 239 1.34 18.69 -0.98
N GLY A 240 1.69 19.83 -1.62
CA GLY A 240 3.07 20.24 -1.79
C GLY A 240 3.87 20.42 -0.50
N GLY A 241 3.19 20.38 0.65
CA GLY A 241 3.83 20.38 1.97
C GLY A 241 4.09 19.00 2.57
N LEU A 242 3.87 17.91 1.87
CA LEU A 242 4.15 16.55 2.34
C LEU A 242 5.61 16.18 2.12
N ASP A 243 6.51 16.83 2.86
CA ASP A 243 7.94 16.86 2.60
C ASP A 243 8.63 15.48 2.62
N SER A 244 8.06 14.51 3.33
CA SER A 244 8.60 13.14 3.44
C SER A 244 7.98 12.15 2.44
N LEU A 245 6.99 12.58 1.63
CA LEU A 245 6.18 11.66 0.83
C LEU A 245 7.02 10.98 -0.26
N LEU A 246 6.97 9.63 -0.26
CA LEU A 246 7.62 8.77 -1.25
C LEU A 246 6.62 8.28 -2.29
N LYS A 247 5.38 7.98 -1.88
CA LYS A 247 4.35 7.42 -2.76
C LYS A 247 3.03 8.12 -2.60
N LEU A 248 2.48 8.62 -3.72
CA LEU A 248 1.14 9.20 -3.84
C LEU A 248 0.35 8.45 -4.91
N ASP A 249 -0.63 7.66 -4.48
CA ASP A 249 -1.58 6.99 -5.37
C ASP A 249 -3.00 7.52 -5.14
N LEU A 250 -3.54 8.23 -6.12
CA LEU A 250 -4.91 8.73 -6.17
C LEU A 250 -5.68 8.13 -7.35
N SER A 251 -5.15 7.09 -7.96
CA SER A 251 -5.69 6.50 -9.18
C SER A 251 -7.11 5.96 -9.01
N ASN A 252 -7.83 5.87 -10.11
CA ASN A 252 -9.16 5.28 -10.16
C ASN A 252 -10.15 5.96 -9.16
N ASN A 253 -10.30 7.28 -9.34
CA ASN A 253 -11.22 8.17 -8.62
C ASN A 253 -11.97 9.07 -9.61
N GLN A 254 -12.61 10.13 -9.11
CA GLN A 254 -13.33 11.12 -9.91
C GLN A 254 -12.75 12.54 -9.74
N LEU A 255 -11.46 12.65 -9.44
CA LEU A 255 -10.78 13.93 -9.23
C LEU A 255 -10.74 14.75 -10.52
N VAL A 256 -10.89 16.07 -10.39
CA VAL A 256 -11.02 17.03 -11.51
C VAL A 256 -10.02 18.18 -11.37
N GLY A 257 -9.97 19.05 -12.40
CA GLY A 257 -9.15 20.25 -12.40
C GLY A 257 -7.69 19.97 -12.72
N ASN A 258 -6.85 20.96 -12.50
CA ASN A 258 -5.43 20.88 -12.83
C ASN A 258 -4.63 20.16 -11.73
N ILE A 259 -3.51 19.55 -12.12
CA ILE A 259 -2.48 19.16 -11.16
C ILE A 259 -1.86 20.45 -10.62
N PRO A 260 -1.89 20.70 -9.28
CA PRO A 260 -1.37 21.93 -8.71
C PRO A 260 0.16 22.00 -8.83
N ASN A 261 0.69 23.22 -9.02
CA ASN A 261 2.13 23.43 -9.16
C ASN A 261 2.91 22.99 -7.91
N GLU A 262 2.30 23.07 -6.77
CA GLU A 262 2.89 22.70 -5.47
C GLU A 262 3.30 21.23 -5.39
N ILE A 263 2.78 20.35 -6.25
CA ILE A 263 3.23 18.96 -6.37
C ILE A 263 4.74 18.88 -6.65
N GLY A 264 5.30 19.81 -7.43
CA GLY A 264 6.73 19.86 -7.68
C GLY A 264 7.63 20.07 -6.45
N ASN A 265 7.04 20.40 -5.30
CA ASN A 265 7.78 20.52 -4.04
C ASN A 265 8.11 19.14 -3.41
N LEU A 266 7.49 18.08 -3.86
CA LEU A 266 7.64 16.72 -3.32
C LEU A 266 8.94 16.05 -3.81
N LYS A 267 10.09 16.58 -3.40
CA LYS A 267 11.41 16.17 -3.93
C LYS A 267 11.78 14.70 -3.65
N ASN A 268 11.16 14.10 -2.64
CA ASN A 268 11.39 12.70 -2.27
C ASN A 268 10.41 11.72 -2.96
N LEU A 269 9.44 12.24 -3.75
CA LEU A 269 8.40 11.41 -4.36
C LEU A 269 9.02 10.49 -5.41
N THR A 270 8.81 9.18 -5.25
CA THR A 270 9.26 8.14 -6.19
C THR A 270 8.12 7.62 -7.06
N LEU A 271 6.88 7.63 -6.55
CA LEU A 271 5.71 7.22 -7.31
C LEU A 271 4.61 8.29 -7.25
N LEU A 272 4.14 8.71 -8.43
CA LEU A 272 2.95 9.53 -8.61
C LEU A 272 1.99 8.83 -9.56
N ASP A 273 0.91 8.25 -9.02
CA ASP A 273 -0.18 7.68 -9.82
C ASP A 273 -1.47 8.50 -9.63
N LEU A 274 -1.84 9.24 -10.69
CA LEU A 274 -3.09 10.00 -10.80
C LEU A 274 -4.00 9.41 -11.88
N SER A 275 -3.70 8.25 -12.40
CA SER A 275 -4.40 7.65 -13.54
C SER A 275 -5.88 7.38 -13.27
N LYS A 276 -6.66 7.26 -14.35
CA LYS A 276 -8.10 6.95 -14.28
C LYS A 276 -8.87 7.94 -13.38
N ASN A 277 -8.68 9.22 -13.65
CA ASN A 277 -9.38 10.33 -13.03
C ASN A 277 -9.95 11.25 -14.14
N LYS A 278 -10.36 12.45 -13.76
CA LYS A 278 -10.88 13.48 -14.67
C LYS A 278 -10.02 14.76 -14.60
N PHE A 279 -8.73 14.62 -14.28
CA PHE A 279 -7.80 15.76 -14.30
C PHE A 279 -7.75 16.37 -15.69
N SER A 280 -7.66 17.70 -15.75
CA SER A 280 -7.72 18.48 -16.98
C SER A 280 -6.62 19.56 -17.00
N GLY A 281 -6.69 20.49 -17.95
CA GLY A 281 -5.67 21.52 -18.12
C GLY A 281 -4.45 21.00 -18.85
N VAL A 282 -3.27 21.54 -18.54
CA VAL A 282 -2.00 21.19 -19.20
C VAL A 282 -1.05 20.49 -18.24
N LEU A 283 -0.09 19.75 -18.79
CA LEU A 283 1.03 19.24 -18.00
C LEU A 283 1.76 20.41 -17.36
N THR A 284 1.73 20.45 -16.02
CA THR A 284 2.37 21.54 -15.27
C THR A 284 3.88 21.40 -15.28
N LYS A 285 4.59 22.52 -15.46
CA LYS A 285 6.06 22.55 -15.44
C LYS A 285 6.66 22.05 -14.13
N SER A 286 5.93 22.15 -13.03
CA SER A 286 6.41 21.71 -11.73
C SER A 286 6.67 20.20 -11.64
N LEU A 287 6.08 19.38 -12.53
CA LEU A 287 6.39 17.94 -12.59
C LEU A 287 7.87 17.66 -12.88
N GLN A 288 8.54 18.52 -13.64
CA GLN A 288 9.99 18.39 -13.91
C GLN A 288 10.86 18.57 -12.67
N GLU A 289 10.31 19.10 -11.58
CA GLU A 289 10.99 19.33 -10.32
C GLU A 289 11.05 18.07 -9.42
N LEU A 290 10.37 16.99 -9.79
CA LEU A 290 10.29 15.73 -9.05
C LEU A 290 11.51 14.84 -9.33
N SER A 291 12.70 15.28 -8.94
CA SER A 291 13.98 14.65 -9.33
C SER A 291 14.17 13.21 -8.87
N SER A 292 13.48 12.77 -7.82
CA SER A 292 13.52 11.40 -7.33
C SER A 292 12.47 10.47 -7.98
N LEU A 293 11.64 10.98 -8.91
CA LEU A 293 10.50 10.25 -9.44
C LEU A 293 10.95 9.06 -10.31
N GLU A 294 10.48 7.87 -9.94
CA GLU A 294 10.71 6.61 -10.65
C GLU A 294 9.50 6.21 -11.52
N GLU A 295 8.30 6.54 -11.05
CA GLU A 295 7.05 6.18 -11.74
C GLU A 295 6.11 7.39 -11.83
N LEU A 296 5.81 7.81 -13.06
CA LEU A 296 4.81 8.85 -13.39
C LEU A 296 3.70 8.23 -14.21
N VAL A 297 2.53 8.07 -13.61
CA VAL A 297 1.35 7.46 -14.23
C VAL A 297 0.19 8.45 -14.21
N LEU A 298 -0.10 9.08 -15.35
CA LEU A 298 -1.20 10.05 -15.52
C LEU A 298 -2.28 9.55 -16.49
N ALA A 299 -2.15 8.32 -16.97
CA ALA A 299 -2.98 7.74 -18.01
C ALA A 299 -4.50 7.83 -17.72
N ARG A 300 -5.32 7.94 -18.78
CA ARG A 300 -6.78 8.00 -18.67
C ARG A 300 -7.26 9.22 -17.86
N ASN A 301 -6.81 10.39 -18.28
CA ASN A 301 -7.24 11.71 -17.82
C ASN A 301 -7.60 12.61 -19.01
N GLN A 302 -8.04 13.84 -18.73
CA GLN A 302 -8.37 14.84 -19.75
C GLN A 302 -7.26 15.90 -19.89
N ILE A 303 -6.04 15.58 -19.42
CA ILE A 303 -4.90 16.49 -19.49
C ILE A 303 -4.48 16.66 -20.96
N SER A 304 -4.18 17.89 -21.35
CA SER A 304 -3.82 18.29 -22.71
C SER A 304 -2.45 18.98 -22.76
N GLY A 305 -2.13 19.56 -23.92
CA GLY A 305 -0.90 20.32 -24.14
C GLY A 305 0.22 19.48 -24.71
N SER A 306 1.41 20.06 -24.77
CA SER A 306 2.58 19.45 -25.41
C SER A 306 3.57 18.91 -24.40
N LEU A 307 4.20 17.78 -24.75
CA LEU A 307 5.33 17.21 -24.01
C LEU A 307 6.57 18.14 -24.01
N MET A 308 6.65 19.05 -24.96
CA MET A 308 7.70 20.06 -25.06
C MET A 308 7.67 21.08 -23.92
N ASN A 309 6.58 21.14 -23.14
CA ASN A 309 6.44 22.07 -22.04
C ASN A 309 7.28 21.71 -20.81
N LEU A 310 7.77 20.46 -20.74
CA LEU A 310 8.59 19.96 -19.63
C LEU A 310 10.03 19.75 -20.08
N ASP A 311 10.95 20.05 -19.18
CA ASP A 311 12.34 19.61 -19.28
C ASP A 311 12.48 18.21 -18.65
N TRP A 312 12.48 17.19 -19.50
CA TRP A 312 12.58 15.79 -19.08
C TRP A 312 13.95 15.41 -18.52
N HIS A 313 15.01 16.22 -18.78
CA HIS A 313 16.36 15.97 -18.26
C HIS A 313 16.43 15.87 -16.74
N ASN A 314 15.51 16.52 -16.03
CA ASN A 314 15.52 16.52 -14.56
C ASN A 314 15.00 15.20 -13.96
N LEU A 315 14.34 14.34 -14.76
CA LEU A 315 13.67 13.14 -14.31
C LEU A 315 14.50 11.86 -14.59
N GLN A 316 15.81 11.89 -14.30
CA GLN A 316 16.74 10.80 -14.63
C GLN A 316 16.47 9.48 -13.90
N SER A 317 15.76 9.51 -12.77
CA SER A 317 15.35 8.31 -12.02
C SER A 317 14.16 7.58 -12.67
N LEU A 318 13.49 8.19 -13.67
CA LEU A 318 12.24 7.68 -14.20
C LEU A 318 12.42 6.34 -14.92
N THR A 319 11.63 5.35 -14.49
CA THR A 319 11.58 4.00 -15.05
C THR A 319 10.26 3.71 -15.77
N ILE A 320 9.17 4.32 -15.32
CA ILE A 320 7.83 4.20 -15.92
C ILE A 320 7.28 5.59 -16.20
N LEU A 321 6.94 5.85 -17.47
CA LEU A 321 6.21 7.01 -17.91
C LEU A 321 4.96 6.57 -18.68
N ASP A 322 3.78 6.71 -18.04
CA ASP A 322 2.50 6.41 -18.69
C ASP A 322 1.62 7.66 -18.77
N LEU A 323 1.56 8.21 -19.98
CA LEU A 323 0.75 9.36 -20.38
C LEU A 323 -0.29 8.94 -21.42
N SER A 324 -0.69 7.69 -21.45
CA SER A 324 -1.63 7.15 -22.43
C SER A 324 -3.07 7.62 -22.19
N MET A 325 -3.88 7.61 -23.23
CA MET A 325 -5.31 7.92 -23.17
C MET A 325 -5.60 9.29 -22.53
N MET A 326 -4.92 10.33 -23.04
CA MET A 326 -5.08 11.73 -22.65
C MET A 326 -5.39 12.57 -23.90
N ASN A 327 -5.25 13.89 -23.81
CA ASN A 327 -5.46 14.82 -24.93
C ASN A 327 -4.16 15.53 -25.34
N LEU A 328 -3.02 14.84 -25.24
CA LEU A 328 -1.71 15.42 -25.55
C LEU A 328 -1.55 15.67 -27.04
N THR A 329 -0.86 16.77 -27.39
CA THR A 329 -0.61 17.23 -28.75
C THR A 329 0.86 17.55 -28.99
N GLY A 330 1.23 17.82 -30.27
CA GLY A 330 2.61 18.13 -30.63
C GLY A 330 3.50 16.90 -30.73
N GLU A 331 4.79 17.11 -30.73
CA GLU A 331 5.79 16.07 -30.97
C GLU A 331 6.35 15.49 -29.69
N ILE A 332 6.99 14.32 -29.78
CA ILE A 332 7.78 13.74 -28.67
C ILE A 332 9.14 14.47 -28.64
N PRO A 333 9.48 15.16 -27.53
CA PRO A 333 10.77 15.83 -27.44
C PRO A 333 11.94 14.83 -27.34
N ASP A 334 13.05 15.17 -27.98
CA ASP A 334 14.28 14.36 -27.93
C ASP A 334 14.78 14.12 -26.49
N SER A 335 14.50 15.05 -25.57
CA SER A 335 14.88 14.91 -24.16
C SER A 335 14.26 13.67 -23.45
N ILE A 336 13.16 13.14 -23.98
CA ILE A 336 12.62 11.87 -23.47
C ILE A 336 13.58 10.71 -23.77
N SER A 337 14.30 10.74 -24.89
CA SER A 337 15.28 9.71 -25.23
C SER A 337 16.50 9.70 -24.31
N GLU A 338 16.70 10.74 -23.53
CA GLU A 338 17.79 10.89 -22.59
C GLU A 338 17.48 10.32 -21.19
N LEU A 339 16.25 9.85 -20.99
CA LEU A 339 15.84 9.13 -19.78
C LEU A 339 16.43 7.70 -19.78
N LYS A 340 17.69 7.56 -19.41
CA LYS A 340 18.44 6.29 -19.50
C LYS A 340 17.85 5.17 -18.65
N GLY A 341 17.17 5.51 -17.54
CA GLY A 341 16.50 4.56 -16.66
C GLY A 341 15.17 4.01 -17.19
N LEU A 342 14.57 4.67 -18.20
CA LEU A 342 13.21 4.37 -18.63
C LEU A 342 13.08 2.95 -19.21
N ARG A 343 12.07 2.22 -18.71
CA ARG A 343 11.74 0.85 -19.14
C ARG A 343 10.41 0.76 -19.87
N PHE A 344 9.47 1.61 -19.49
CA PHE A 344 8.14 1.68 -20.07
C PHE A 344 7.79 3.09 -20.50
N LEU A 345 7.35 3.26 -21.77
CA LEU A 345 6.83 4.51 -22.32
C LEU A 345 5.44 4.27 -22.92
N GLY A 346 4.40 4.80 -22.27
CA GLY A 346 3.02 4.77 -22.72
C GLY A 346 2.57 6.16 -23.20
N LEU A 347 2.39 6.35 -24.51
CA LEU A 347 1.90 7.58 -25.14
C LEU A 347 0.69 7.31 -26.04
N ASN A 348 0.18 6.09 -26.04
CA ASN A 348 -0.89 5.66 -26.94
C ASN A 348 -2.22 6.39 -26.68
N ASN A 349 -3.04 6.49 -27.72
CA ASN A 349 -4.36 7.14 -27.68
C ASN A 349 -4.28 8.58 -27.18
N ASN A 350 -3.51 9.40 -27.92
CA ASN A 350 -3.38 10.84 -27.75
C ASN A 350 -3.57 11.53 -29.12
N ASN A 351 -3.28 12.82 -29.20
CA ASN A 351 -3.26 13.61 -30.45
C ASN A 351 -1.83 14.01 -30.82
N LEU A 352 -0.83 13.17 -30.51
CA LEU A 352 0.56 13.45 -30.81
C LEU A 352 0.84 13.38 -32.33
N THR A 353 1.78 14.20 -32.77
CA THR A 353 2.13 14.38 -34.18
C THR A 353 3.64 14.33 -34.40
N GLY A 354 4.11 14.63 -35.62
CA GLY A 354 5.54 14.66 -35.95
C GLY A 354 6.09 13.31 -36.32
N GLU A 355 7.42 13.23 -36.43
CA GLU A 355 8.16 12.03 -36.75
C GLU A 355 8.77 11.38 -35.52
N LEU A 356 8.97 10.08 -35.57
CA LEU A 356 9.62 9.34 -34.49
C LEU A 356 11.13 9.50 -34.57
N SER A 357 11.72 10.17 -33.57
CA SER A 357 13.17 10.28 -33.48
C SER A 357 13.83 8.90 -33.37
N PRO A 358 14.83 8.57 -34.22
CA PRO A 358 15.57 7.32 -34.08
C PRO A 358 16.21 7.12 -32.69
N LYS A 359 16.52 8.21 -31.99
CA LYS A 359 17.05 8.19 -30.62
C LYS A 359 16.15 7.44 -29.63
N LEU A 360 14.83 7.47 -29.84
CA LEU A 360 13.89 6.71 -29.01
C LEU A 360 14.11 5.19 -29.12
N ALA A 361 14.49 4.70 -30.30
CA ALA A 361 14.81 3.30 -30.50
C ALA A 361 16.17 2.92 -29.88
N GLU A 362 17.04 3.90 -29.63
CA GLU A 362 18.37 3.69 -29.05
C GLU A 362 18.37 3.69 -27.51
N MET A 363 17.24 4.00 -26.87
CA MET A 363 17.12 4.03 -25.41
C MET A 363 17.54 2.69 -24.79
N PRO A 364 18.51 2.66 -23.85
CA PRO A 364 19.20 1.42 -23.47
C PRO A 364 18.32 0.42 -22.72
N ASN A 365 17.36 0.90 -21.94
CA ASN A 365 16.59 0.09 -21.00
C ASN A 365 15.10 -0.04 -21.36
N VAL A 366 14.60 0.64 -22.39
CA VAL A 366 13.18 0.57 -22.77
C VAL A 366 12.85 -0.83 -23.29
N THR A 367 11.93 -1.49 -22.60
CA THR A 367 11.44 -2.83 -22.94
C THR A 367 10.03 -2.81 -23.51
N ALA A 368 9.28 -1.73 -23.33
CA ALA A 368 7.94 -1.56 -23.88
C ALA A 368 7.69 -0.09 -24.23
N MET A 369 7.21 0.16 -25.47
CA MET A 369 6.83 1.47 -25.96
C MET A 369 5.51 1.38 -26.73
N TYR A 370 4.51 2.13 -26.29
CA TYR A 370 3.20 2.16 -26.91
C TYR A 370 2.87 3.59 -27.36
N ILE A 371 2.81 3.78 -28.69
CA ILE A 371 2.54 5.07 -29.35
C ILE A 371 1.36 4.96 -30.31
N TYR A 372 0.64 3.85 -30.31
CA TYR A 372 -0.52 3.64 -31.21
C TYR A 372 -1.66 4.61 -30.92
N GLY A 373 -2.55 4.80 -31.90
CA GLY A 373 -3.70 5.69 -31.75
C GLY A 373 -3.30 7.16 -31.61
N ASN A 374 -2.37 7.62 -32.44
CA ASN A 374 -1.91 9.00 -32.53
C ASN A 374 -1.91 9.49 -34.00
N ASN A 375 -1.30 10.63 -34.27
CA ASN A 375 -1.15 11.23 -35.60
C ASN A 375 0.32 11.36 -36.03
N PHE A 376 1.17 10.40 -35.60
CA PHE A 376 2.56 10.34 -36.05
C PHE A 376 2.65 10.09 -37.54
N ARG A 377 3.71 10.63 -38.18
CA ARG A 377 3.96 10.54 -39.61
C ARG A 377 5.40 10.10 -39.90
N GLY A 378 5.65 9.84 -41.19
CA GLY A 378 6.97 9.49 -41.67
C GLY A 378 7.29 8.01 -41.50
N GLN A 379 8.55 7.69 -41.64
CA GLN A 379 9.03 6.34 -41.70
C GLN A 379 9.57 5.89 -40.35
N ILE A 380 9.12 4.73 -39.86
CA ILE A 380 9.70 4.10 -38.68
C ILE A 380 11.05 3.48 -39.04
N SER A 381 12.11 3.81 -38.29
CA SER A 381 13.44 3.22 -38.53
C SER A 381 13.48 1.73 -38.11
N GLU A 382 14.32 0.96 -38.79
CA GLU A 382 14.47 -0.47 -38.53
C GLU A 382 14.89 -0.81 -37.10
N SER A 383 15.61 0.10 -36.42
CA SER A 383 16.00 -0.03 -35.02
C SER A 383 14.84 -0.25 -34.05
N PHE A 384 13.65 0.31 -34.33
CA PHE A 384 12.47 0.05 -33.49
C PHE A 384 11.99 -1.39 -33.56
N TYR A 385 12.14 -2.07 -34.71
CA TYR A 385 11.70 -3.47 -34.84
C TYR A 385 12.70 -4.46 -34.25
N ILE A 386 13.98 -4.19 -34.46
CA ILE A 386 15.05 -5.09 -34.02
C ILE A 386 15.10 -5.12 -32.48
N LYS A 387 15.00 -3.97 -31.84
CA LYS A 387 15.21 -3.86 -30.38
C LYS A 387 13.97 -4.15 -29.55
N MET A 388 12.78 -3.78 -30.05
CA MET A 388 11.53 -3.80 -29.26
C MET A 388 10.52 -4.86 -29.75
N THR A 389 10.96 -5.89 -30.41
CA THR A 389 10.23 -6.88 -31.21
C THR A 389 8.79 -7.22 -30.79
N ARG A 390 8.46 -7.39 -29.50
CA ARG A 390 7.11 -7.81 -29.05
C ARG A 390 6.34 -6.76 -28.27
N ARG A 391 6.97 -5.67 -27.87
CA ARG A 391 6.37 -4.65 -26.98
C ARG A 391 6.42 -3.24 -27.58
N PHE A 392 6.51 -3.16 -28.90
CA PHE A 392 6.38 -1.91 -29.64
C PHE A 392 5.00 -1.84 -30.31
N GLY A 393 4.17 -0.91 -29.90
CA GLY A 393 2.84 -0.69 -30.44
C GLY A 393 2.76 0.66 -31.14
N ALA A 394 2.60 0.68 -32.49
CA ALA A 394 2.55 1.87 -33.31
C ALA A 394 1.35 1.93 -34.26
N TRP A 395 0.43 0.98 -34.22
CA TRP A 395 -0.76 0.93 -35.08
C TRP A 395 -1.69 2.13 -34.87
N ASN A 396 -2.64 2.32 -35.78
CA ASN A 396 -3.56 3.48 -35.76
C ASN A 396 -2.82 4.85 -35.73
N ASN A 397 -1.76 4.96 -36.54
CA ASN A 397 -1.12 6.21 -36.93
C ASN A 397 -1.19 6.28 -38.45
N PRO A 398 -2.18 6.98 -39.02
CA PRO A 398 -2.51 6.83 -40.45
C PRO A 398 -1.41 7.29 -41.42
N ASN A 399 -0.52 8.17 -41.02
CA ASN A 399 0.58 8.68 -41.81
C ASN A 399 1.96 8.09 -41.45
N LEU A 400 1.97 7.05 -40.63
CA LEU A 400 3.17 6.35 -40.24
C LEU A 400 3.35 5.08 -41.06
N CYS A 401 4.52 4.85 -41.60
CA CYS A 401 4.81 3.69 -42.42
C CYS A 401 6.16 3.03 -42.07
N TYR A 402 6.37 1.83 -42.53
CA TYR A 402 7.65 1.11 -42.39
C TYR A 402 8.24 0.78 -43.75
N THR A 403 9.59 0.75 -43.86
CA THR A 403 10.27 0.25 -45.06
C THR A 403 10.35 -1.22 -45.01
N ILE A 404 10.08 -1.88 -46.15
CA ILE A 404 10.31 -3.29 -46.31
C ILE A 404 11.84 -3.46 -46.39
N GLY A 405 12.47 -3.84 -45.29
CA GLY A 405 13.91 -4.08 -45.20
C GLY A 405 14.31 -5.32 -45.95
N LEU A 406 15.54 -5.35 -46.42
CA LEU A 406 16.12 -6.45 -47.18
C LEU A 406 16.43 -7.71 -46.35
N SER A 407 16.18 -7.72 -45.04
CA SER A 407 16.43 -8.90 -44.20
C SER A 407 15.13 -9.68 -43.94
N SER A 408 15.10 -10.89 -44.40
CA SER A 408 14.00 -11.87 -44.31
C SER A 408 13.62 -12.29 -42.88
N THR A 409 14.20 -11.68 -41.86
CA THR A 409 14.02 -12.02 -40.45
C THR A 409 13.36 -10.91 -39.60
N SER A 410 13.09 -9.72 -40.17
CA SER A 410 12.52 -8.60 -39.45
C SER A 410 11.02 -8.80 -39.21
N GLN A 411 10.58 -8.77 -37.96
CA GLN A 411 9.16 -8.76 -37.62
C GLN A 411 8.56 -7.43 -38.06
N VAL A 412 7.55 -7.48 -38.92
CA VAL A 412 6.77 -6.31 -39.35
C VAL A 412 5.97 -5.77 -38.19
N PRO A 413 5.97 -4.45 -37.92
CA PRO A 413 5.14 -3.89 -36.86
C PRO A 413 3.66 -4.11 -37.18
N SER A 414 2.98 -4.79 -36.26
CA SER A 414 1.55 -5.08 -36.42
C SER A 414 0.75 -3.80 -36.60
N GLY A 415 -0.04 -3.72 -37.66
CA GLY A 415 -0.99 -2.64 -37.93
C GLY A 415 -0.38 -1.31 -38.39
N VAL A 416 0.88 -1.30 -38.86
CA VAL A 416 1.51 -0.20 -39.61
C VAL A 416 1.60 -0.58 -41.07
N ALA A 417 1.32 0.34 -41.99
CA ALA A 417 1.40 0.10 -43.44
C ALA A 417 2.84 0.18 -43.97
N PRO A 418 3.19 -0.56 -45.04
CA PRO A 418 4.46 -0.33 -45.75
C PRO A 418 4.45 1.09 -46.39
N CYS A 419 5.62 1.73 -46.44
CA CYS A 419 5.77 3.00 -47.16
C CYS A 419 5.53 2.75 -48.67
N GLN A 420 4.80 3.66 -49.29
CA GLN A 420 4.54 3.66 -50.73
C GLN A 420 5.74 4.18 -51.50
#